data_9cf932ff4ff0e51905fdc32d57920117
#
_entry.id   9cf932ff4ff0e51905fdc32d57920117
#
_cell.length_a   1.000
_cell.length_b   1.000
_cell.length_c   1.000
_cell.angle_alpha   90.00
_cell.angle_beta   90.00
_cell.angle_gamma   90.00
#
_symmetry.space_group_name_H-M   'P 1'
#
loop_
_entity.id
_entity.type
_entity.pdbx_description
1 polymer ?
#
loop_
_entity_poly.entity_id
_entity_poly.type
_entity_poly.pdbx_seq_one_letter_code
_entity_poly.pdbx_strand_id
1 'polypeptide(L)'
;MLPFFPEPSLSYTQQNRTAVLLLNLGTPDAPTAQAVRPYLKSFLTDRRIVELPKWLWYPILHGLVLTLRPKKSAHAYEKIWFKEGSPLEVYTARQAAALAERMPDLIVRHAMTYGNPSVADVLSELKAQGAGRLLVIPMYPQYAASSSGAAVDKVCEQLLLQRNQMSVRTVSRFYDDTGYIDAMKNHILRYWAEHGRGKKLMLSFHGVPQKHYDLGDPYPDECRHTAKLLAEALELTEDQYVVSFQSQFGRAKWVTPSTQDLFGKLPKQGVTELDVFCPGFLADCLETMEEIALMGREQFYEAGGKSYRYIPCLNDNPDWIDALVALAEENLGGWR
;
A
#
# COMPACT_ATOMS: atom_id res chain seq x y z
N MET A 1 15.89 -8.26 27.56
CA MET A 1 14.66 -8.99 27.23
C MET A 1 13.51 -8.04 27.55
N LEU A 2 12.62 -7.76 26.60
CA LEU A 2 11.44 -6.92 26.84
C LEU A 2 10.46 -7.71 27.72
N PRO A 3 9.82 -7.07 28.74
CA PRO A 3 8.83 -7.74 29.58
C PRO A 3 7.58 -8.06 28.74
N PHE A 4 6.87 -9.13 29.10
CA PHE A 4 5.54 -9.38 28.53
C PHE A 4 4.58 -8.26 28.92
N PHE A 5 3.65 -7.95 28.02
CA PHE A 5 2.54 -7.03 28.34
C PHE A 5 1.60 -7.65 29.37
N PRO A 6 0.99 -6.82 30.24
CA PRO A 6 -0.10 -7.28 31.09
C PRO A 6 -1.30 -7.69 30.21
N GLU A 7 -1.91 -8.81 30.54
CA GLU A 7 -3.13 -9.25 29.87
C GLU A 7 -4.35 -8.48 30.40
N PRO A 8 -5.35 -8.18 29.56
CA PRO A 8 -6.58 -7.54 29.99
C PRO A 8 -7.36 -8.45 30.97
N SER A 9 -8.05 -7.84 31.93
CA SER A 9 -8.88 -8.54 32.92
C SER A 9 -10.22 -9.01 32.33
N LEU A 10 -10.15 -9.93 31.35
CA LEU A 10 -11.30 -10.54 30.71
C LEU A 10 -11.47 -11.98 31.16
N SER A 11 -12.71 -12.43 31.34
CA SER A 11 -12.99 -13.85 31.59
C SER A 11 -12.58 -14.66 30.33
N TYR A 12 -12.25 -15.93 30.54
CA TYR A 12 -11.86 -16.84 29.44
C TYR A 12 -12.91 -16.89 28.32
N THR A 13 -14.19 -16.84 28.65
CA THR A 13 -15.32 -16.83 27.71
C THR A 13 -15.43 -15.55 26.89
N GLN A 14 -14.87 -14.44 27.38
CA GLN A 14 -14.88 -13.14 26.70
C GLN A 14 -13.71 -12.97 25.72
N GLN A 15 -12.74 -13.90 25.70
CA GLN A 15 -11.54 -13.84 24.87
C GLN A 15 -11.64 -14.70 23.60
N ASN A 16 -12.81 -14.79 22.96
CA ASN A 16 -12.99 -15.67 21.81
C ASN A 16 -13.56 -14.94 20.57
N ARG A 17 -13.52 -13.61 20.57
CA ARG A 17 -13.97 -12.82 19.41
C ARG A 17 -12.95 -12.91 18.28
N THR A 18 -13.44 -12.81 17.06
CA THR A 18 -12.60 -12.74 15.87
C THR A 18 -12.43 -11.28 15.44
N ALA A 19 -11.22 -10.90 15.13
CA ALA A 19 -10.88 -9.57 14.62
C ALA A 19 -10.26 -9.67 13.21
N VAL A 20 -10.48 -8.62 12.41
CA VAL A 20 -9.81 -8.38 11.14
C VAL A 20 -9.01 -7.09 11.26
N LEU A 21 -7.75 -7.15 10.90
CA LEU A 21 -6.82 -6.02 10.88
C LEU A 21 -6.40 -5.70 9.46
N LEU A 22 -6.83 -4.57 8.92
CA LEU A 22 -6.29 -4.01 7.69
C LEU A 22 -4.98 -3.30 8.02
N LEU A 23 -3.87 -3.71 7.39
CA LEU A 23 -2.55 -3.22 7.73
C LEU A 23 -1.89 -2.56 6.51
N ASN A 24 -1.68 -1.24 6.60
CA ASN A 24 -1.07 -0.46 5.53
C ASN A 24 0.31 0.10 5.93
N LEU A 25 1.03 0.73 4.98
CA LEU A 25 2.39 1.21 5.16
C LEU A 25 2.49 2.24 6.29
N GLY A 26 1.63 3.23 6.22
CA GLY A 26 1.64 4.36 7.13
C GLY A 26 2.10 5.66 6.51
N THR A 27 2.02 6.68 7.31
CA THR A 27 2.19 8.08 6.89
C THR A 27 2.61 8.91 8.11
N PRO A 28 3.23 10.10 7.92
CA PRO A 28 3.47 10.99 9.04
C PRO A 28 2.15 11.55 9.62
N ASP A 29 2.14 11.95 10.89
CA ASP A 29 0.96 12.50 11.57
C ASP A 29 0.56 13.90 11.05
N ALA A 30 1.46 14.60 10.36
CA ALA A 30 1.21 15.90 9.77
C ALA A 30 2.17 16.14 8.58
N PRO A 31 1.82 17.03 7.62
CA PRO A 31 2.67 17.37 6.48
C PRO A 31 3.78 18.37 6.88
N THR A 32 4.46 18.14 8.00
CA THR A 32 5.53 18.97 8.53
C THR A 32 6.83 18.21 8.65
N ALA A 33 7.96 18.89 8.49
CA ALA A 33 9.27 18.25 8.64
C ALA A 33 9.47 17.60 10.03
N GLN A 34 8.82 18.15 11.05
CA GLN A 34 8.86 17.64 12.42
C GLN A 34 8.14 16.28 12.52
N ALA A 35 6.97 16.13 11.92
CA ALA A 35 6.19 14.88 11.91
C ALA A 35 6.74 13.85 10.92
N VAL A 36 7.25 14.29 9.77
CA VAL A 36 7.86 13.41 8.75
C VAL A 36 9.15 12.75 9.24
N ARG A 37 9.93 13.43 10.08
CA ARG A 37 11.23 12.90 10.55
C ARG A 37 11.11 11.59 11.36
N PRO A 38 10.27 11.47 12.40
CA PRO A 38 10.08 10.22 13.13
C PRO A 38 9.49 9.10 12.25
N TYR A 39 8.55 9.42 11.37
CA TYR A 39 8.02 8.49 10.39
C TYR A 39 9.13 7.91 9.49
N LEU A 40 9.92 8.76 8.83
CA LEU A 40 11.05 8.33 8.01
C LEU A 40 12.09 7.54 8.80
N LYS A 41 12.34 7.89 10.06
CA LYS A 41 13.24 7.13 10.92
C LYS A 41 12.72 5.72 11.15
N SER A 42 11.45 5.56 11.53
CA SER A 42 10.83 4.25 11.74
C SER A 42 10.89 3.40 10.47
N PHE A 43 10.47 3.96 9.35
CA PHE A 43 10.46 3.32 8.02
C PHE A 43 11.87 2.89 7.57
N LEU A 44 12.85 3.79 7.62
CA LEU A 44 14.20 3.55 7.08
C LEU A 44 15.14 2.80 8.04
N THR A 45 14.73 2.52 9.27
CA THR A 45 15.46 1.63 10.17
C THR A 45 15.04 0.17 10.06
N ASP A 46 13.94 -0.10 9.33
CA ASP A 46 13.50 -1.46 9.11
C ASP A 46 14.44 -2.18 8.13
N ARG A 47 14.89 -3.38 8.53
CA ARG A 47 15.82 -4.19 7.73
C ARG A 47 15.20 -4.71 6.43
N ARG A 48 13.87 -4.80 6.36
CA ARG A 48 13.17 -5.20 5.11
C ARG A 48 13.09 -4.06 4.10
N ILE A 49 13.24 -2.82 4.57
CA ILE A 49 13.25 -1.63 3.70
C ILE A 49 14.68 -1.32 3.25
N VAL A 50 15.65 -1.39 4.17
CA VAL A 50 17.05 -1.10 3.88
C VAL A 50 17.91 -2.28 4.31
N GLU A 51 18.30 -3.10 3.33
CA GLU A 51 19.13 -4.31 3.53
C GLU A 51 20.63 -3.98 3.64
N LEU A 52 20.97 -2.95 4.43
CA LEU A 52 22.35 -2.59 4.71
C LEU A 52 22.72 -2.88 6.17
N PRO A 53 23.97 -3.25 6.47
CA PRO A 53 24.43 -3.38 7.85
C PRO A 53 24.19 -2.08 8.63
N LYS A 54 23.64 -2.19 9.85
CA LYS A 54 23.28 -1.02 10.69
C LYS A 54 24.42 -0.04 10.90
N TRP A 55 25.66 -0.55 11.11
CA TRP A 55 26.84 0.27 11.32
C TRP A 55 27.19 1.15 10.10
N LEU A 56 26.85 0.71 8.88
CA LEU A 56 27.06 1.48 7.66
C LEU A 56 25.88 2.44 7.41
N TRP A 57 24.64 1.95 7.63
CA TRP A 57 23.44 2.71 7.30
C TRP A 57 23.11 3.82 8.29
N TYR A 58 23.25 3.59 9.60
CA TYR A 58 22.83 4.54 10.63
C TYR A 58 23.55 5.90 10.55
N PRO A 59 24.85 6.00 10.31
CA PRO A 59 25.51 7.30 10.10
C PRO A 59 24.93 8.07 8.92
N ILE A 60 24.63 7.38 7.80
CA ILE A 60 24.00 7.99 6.61
C ILE A 60 22.58 8.44 6.92
N LEU A 61 21.80 7.57 7.56
CA LEU A 61 20.43 7.86 7.94
C LEU A 61 20.33 9.09 8.83
N HIS A 62 21.06 9.10 9.93
CA HIS A 62 20.98 10.18 10.93
C HIS A 62 21.71 11.46 10.51
N GLY A 63 22.85 11.37 9.83
CA GLY A 63 23.64 12.52 9.41
C GLY A 63 23.11 13.22 8.16
N LEU A 64 22.60 12.47 7.18
CA LEU A 64 22.21 13.01 5.88
C LEU A 64 20.70 12.91 5.64
N VAL A 65 20.14 11.68 5.68
CA VAL A 65 18.77 11.44 5.23
C VAL A 65 17.76 12.16 6.13
N LEU A 66 17.82 11.95 7.44
CA LEU A 66 16.88 12.56 8.40
C LEU A 66 17.13 14.06 8.63
N THR A 67 18.19 14.62 8.06
CA THR A 67 18.46 16.06 8.09
C THR A 67 17.85 16.77 6.88
N LEU A 68 18.00 16.20 5.69
CA LEU A 68 17.63 16.85 4.44
C LEU A 68 16.24 16.42 3.92
N ARG A 69 15.93 15.13 3.99
CA ARG A 69 14.74 14.55 3.38
C ARG A 69 13.41 14.99 4.04
N PRO A 70 13.29 15.20 5.37
CA PRO A 70 12.03 15.58 5.99
C PRO A 70 11.39 16.84 5.42
N LYS A 71 12.17 17.88 5.13
CA LYS A 71 11.65 19.13 4.54
C LYS A 71 11.10 18.90 3.13
N LYS A 72 11.82 18.16 2.29
CA LYS A 72 11.38 17.83 0.93
C LYS A 72 10.11 16.99 0.95
N SER A 73 10.07 15.96 1.79
CA SER A 73 8.90 15.10 1.91
C SER A 73 7.70 15.84 2.49
N ALA A 74 7.88 16.72 3.49
CA ALA A 74 6.81 17.54 4.03
C ALA A 74 6.16 18.41 2.95
N HIS A 75 6.95 19.06 2.10
CA HIS A 75 6.42 19.86 0.99
C HIS A 75 5.63 19.03 -0.03
N ALA A 76 6.03 17.78 -0.28
CA ALA A 76 5.28 16.88 -1.13
C ALA A 76 3.95 16.44 -0.48
N TYR A 77 3.97 16.15 0.83
CA TYR A 77 2.75 15.85 1.60
C TYR A 77 1.78 17.04 1.66
N GLU A 78 2.26 18.28 1.80
CA GLU A 78 1.41 19.49 1.80
C GLU A 78 0.52 19.60 0.56
N LYS A 79 1.00 19.15 -0.61
CA LYS A 79 0.26 19.23 -1.87
C LYS A 79 -0.95 18.30 -1.94
N ILE A 80 -0.95 17.22 -1.16
CA ILE A 80 -1.95 16.15 -1.24
C ILE A 80 -2.75 15.98 0.06
N TRP A 81 -2.43 16.74 1.10
CA TRP A 81 -3.00 16.56 2.44
C TRP A 81 -4.47 16.95 2.49
N PHE A 82 -5.32 16.07 3.01
CA PHE A 82 -6.74 16.34 3.23
C PHE A 82 -6.95 17.07 4.56
N LYS A 83 -8.15 17.62 4.78
CA LYS A 83 -8.53 18.21 6.06
C LYS A 83 -8.52 17.19 7.20
N GLU A 84 -8.87 15.94 6.89
CA GLU A 84 -8.98 14.82 7.81
C GLU A 84 -7.61 14.19 8.11
N GLY A 85 -6.62 14.34 7.23
CA GLY A 85 -5.31 13.72 7.38
C GLY A 85 -4.64 13.35 6.05
N SER A 86 -3.67 12.44 6.11
CA SER A 86 -3.06 11.87 4.92
C SER A 86 -4.07 11.01 4.13
N PRO A 87 -4.09 11.12 2.79
CA PRO A 87 -4.98 10.27 1.96
C PRO A 87 -4.87 8.79 2.30
N LEU A 88 -3.65 8.26 2.47
CA LEU A 88 -3.44 6.85 2.81
C LEU A 88 -4.15 6.44 4.10
N GLU A 89 -4.05 7.24 5.16
CA GLU A 89 -4.69 6.97 6.45
C GLU A 89 -6.20 7.10 6.32
N VAL A 90 -6.69 8.20 5.74
CA VAL A 90 -8.11 8.49 5.58
C VAL A 90 -8.82 7.37 4.81
N TYR A 91 -8.27 6.94 3.68
CA TYR A 91 -8.87 5.87 2.89
C TYR A 91 -8.75 4.50 3.55
N THR A 92 -7.64 4.20 4.22
CA THR A 92 -7.52 2.93 4.97
C THR A 92 -8.53 2.88 6.12
N ALA A 93 -8.75 3.98 6.83
CA ALA A 93 -9.77 4.08 7.87
C ALA A 93 -11.19 3.89 7.32
N ARG A 94 -11.50 4.50 6.16
CA ARG A 94 -12.80 4.34 5.48
C ARG A 94 -13.02 2.90 5.01
N GLN A 95 -12.00 2.25 4.45
CA GLN A 95 -12.05 0.83 4.07
C GLN A 95 -12.35 -0.05 5.28
N ALA A 96 -11.68 0.18 6.42
CA ALA A 96 -11.93 -0.56 7.65
C ALA A 96 -13.35 -0.32 8.20
N ALA A 97 -13.85 0.92 8.16
CA ALA A 97 -15.20 1.25 8.56
C ALA A 97 -16.25 0.57 7.67
N ALA A 98 -16.09 0.65 6.34
CA ALA A 98 -16.98 0.01 5.39
C ALA A 98 -16.99 -1.53 5.52
N LEU A 99 -15.82 -2.13 5.79
CA LEU A 99 -15.73 -3.57 6.07
C LEU A 99 -16.45 -3.93 7.38
N ALA A 100 -16.31 -3.10 8.43
CA ALA A 100 -17.00 -3.30 9.72
C ALA A 100 -18.53 -3.26 9.56
N GLU A 101 -19.05 -2.37 8.72
CA GLU A 101 -20.49 -2.29 8.41
C GLU A 101 -21.01 -3.56 7.72
N ARG A 102 -20.20 -4.17 6.84
CA ARG A 102 -20.55 -5.41 6.14
C ARG A 102 -20.35 -6.67 6.98
N MET A 103 -19.52 -6.61 8.03
CA MET A 103 -19.16 -7.73 8.92
C MET A 103 -19.36 -7.37 10.40
N PRO A 104 -20.59 -7.07 10.83
CA PRO A 104 -20.88 -6.50 12.18
C PRO A 104 -20.62 -7.47 13.34
N ASP A 105 -20.46 -8.75 13.06
CA ASP A 105 -20.10 -9.81 14.03
C ASP A 105 -18.60 -9.85 14.34
N LEU A 106 -17.77 -9.16 13.56
CA LEU A 106 -16.33 -9.10 13.72
C LEU A 106 -15.87 -7.76 14.33
N ILE A 107 -14.67 -7.77 14.90
CA ILE A 107 -13.99 -6.53 15.28
C ILE A 107 -13.08 -6.14 14.11
N VAL A 108 -13.41 -5.09 13.37
CA VAL A 108 -12.57 -4.61 12.28
C VAL A 108 -11.82 -3.37 12.70
N ARG A 109 -10.52 -3.34 12.48
CA ARG A 109 -9.62 -2.20 12.71
C ARG A 109 -8.61 -2.07 11.60
N HIS A 110 -8.01 -0.89 11.50
CA HIS A 110 -6.81 -0.70 10.68
C HIS A 110 -5.62 -0.30 11.56
N ALA A 111 -4.42 -0.54 11.06
CA ALA A 111 -3.18 -0.06 11.64
C ALA A 111 -2.17 0.30 10.55
N MET A 112 -1.15 1.03 10.96
CA MET A 112 -0.04 1.42 10.11
C MET A 112 1.24 0.68 10.54
N THR A 113 1.95 0.11 9.57
CA THR A 113 3.27 -0.53 9.80
C THR A 113 4.25 0.47 10.37
N TYR A 114 4.18 1.73 9.89
CA TYR A 114 4.99 2.87 10.34
C TYR A 114 4.08 4.08 10.57
N GLY A 115 4.07 4.61 11.78
CA GLY A 115 3.19 5.75 12.14
C GLY A 115 1.97 5.31 12.95
N ASN A 116 0.88 6.06 12.84
CA ASN A 116 -0.34 5.90 13.64
C ASN A 116 -1.57 5.64 12.75
N PRO A 117 -2.58 4.87 13.26
CA PRO A 117 -2.55 4.10 14.50
C PRO A 117 -1.52 2.96 14.45
N SER A 118 -0.73 2.79 15.50
CA SER A 118 0.35 1.80 15.49
C SER A 118 -0.18 0.36 15.65
N VAL A 119 0.56 -0.61 15.08
CA VAL A 119 0.23 -2.05 15.26
C VAL A 119 0.18 -2.42 16.76
N ALA A 120 1.07 -1.87 17.58
CA ALA A 120 1.13 -2.14 19.01
C ALA A 120 -0.15 -1.69 19.73
N ASP A 121 -0.59 -0.45 19.50
CA ASP A 121 -1.76 0.13 20.13
C ASP A 121 -3.03 -0.61 19.68
N VAL A 122 -3.17 -0.85 18.37
CA VAL A 122 -4.36 -1.53 17.83
C VAL A 122 -4.46 -2.98 18.32
N LEU A 123 -3.34 -3.73 18.37
CA LEU A 123 -3.38 -5.09 18.92
C LEU A 123 -3.72 -5.11 20.41
N SER A 124 -3.26 -4.12 21.17
CA SER A 124 -3.65 -3.95 22.59
C SER A 124 -5.15 -3.66 22.73
N GLU A 125 -5.69 -2.77 21.89
CA GLU A 125 -7.12 -2.47 21.83
C GLU A 125 -7.96 -3.69 21.47
N LEU A 126 -7.56 -4.45 20.44
CA LEU A 126 -8.24 -5.67 20.01
C LEU A 126 -8.30 -6.70 21.14
N LYS A 127 -7.20 -6.90 21.87
CA LYS A 127 -7.18 -7.78 23.04
C LYS A 127 -8.11 -7.29 24.15
N ALA A 128 -8.13 -5.99 24.45
CA ALA A 128 -9.02 -5.41 25.42
C ALA A 128 -10.51 -5.59 25.05
N GLN A 129 -10.82 -5.70 23.75
CA GLN A 129 -12.15 -6.00 23.23
C GLN A 129 -12.47 -7.51 23.16
N GLY A 130 -11.57 -8.37 23.62
CA GLY A 130 -11.76 -9.82 23.68
C GLY A 130 -11.39 -10.57 22.41
N ALA A 131 -10.57 -10.00 21.53
CA ALA A 131 -10.08 -10.72 20.36
C ALA A 131 -9.14 -11.87 20.77
N GLY A 132 -9.54 -13.10 20.45
CA GLY A 132 -8.73 -14.31 20.59
C GLY A 132 -8.23 -14.82 19.25
N ARG A 133 -8.80 -14.34 18.16
CA ARG A 133 -8.45 -14.68 16.76
C ARG A 133 -8.26 -13.42 15.95
N LEU A 134 -7.23 -13.38 15.11
CA LEU A 134 -6.84 -12.21 14.32
C LEU A 134 -6.57 -12.64 12.87
N LEU A 135 -7.35 -12.12 11.92
CA LEU A 135 -7.02 -12.14 10.52
C LEU A 135 -6.32 -10.83 10.16
N VAL A 136 -5.09 -10.91 9.69
CA VAL A 136 -4.31 -9.75 9.21
C VAL A 136 -4.37 -9.73 7.69
N ILE A 137 -4.80 -8.60 7.14
CA ILE A 137 -4.83 -8.34 5.69
C ILE A 137 -3.89 -7.16 5.41
N PRO A 138 -2.62 -7.43 5.03
CA PRO A 138 -1.75 -6.39 4.50
C PRO A 138 -2.37 -5.81 3.22
N MET A 139 -2.52 -4.48 3.16
CA MET A 139 -3.19 -3.77 2.07
C MET A 139 -2.29 -3.62 0.84
N TYR A 140 -1.62 -4.72 0.47
CA TYR A 140 -0.75 -4.85 -0.69
C TYR A 140 -1.12 -6.11 -1.46
N PRO A 141 -1.76 -5.97 -2.64
CA PRO A 141 -2.18 -7.15 -3.42
C PRO A 141 -1.00 -8.04 -3.82
N GLN A 142 0.10 -7.41 -4.27
CA GLN A 142 1.34 -8.08 -4.65
C GLN A 142 2.28 -8.17 -3.45
N TYR A 143 2.82 -9.35 -3.20
CA TYR A 143 3.76 -9.55 -2.10
C TYR A 143 5.14 -8.98 -2.41
N ALA A 144 5.67 -8.20 -1.49
CA ALA A 144 7.10 -7.89 -1.42
C ALA A 144 7.61 -8.09 0.01
N ALA A 145 8.89 -8.46 0.16
CA ALA A 145 9.52 -8.53 1.47
C ALA A 145 9.45 -7.18 2.20
N SER A 146 9.54 -6.07 1.46
CA SER A 146 9.50 -4.70 1.98
C SER A 146 8.10 -4.15 2.24
N SER A 147 7.03 -4.85 1.85
CA SER A 147 5.63 -4.45 2.11
C SER A 147 4.92 -5.48 3.00
N SER A 148 4.28 -6.49 2.41
CA SER A 148 3.55 -7.54 3.17
C SER A 148 4.45 -8.22 4.21
N GLY A 149 5.71 -8.52 3.85
CA GLY A 149 6.66 -9.12 4.77
C GLY A 149 6.97 -8.24 5.99
N ALA A 150 7.24 -6.93 5.77
CA ALA A 150 7.49 -5.98 6.84
C ALA A 150 6.25 -5.77 7.74
N ALA A 151 5.06 -5.72 7.13
CA ALA A 151 3.80 -5.58 7.85
C ALA A 151 3.54 -6.77 8.79
N VAL A 152 3.71 -7.99 8.30
CA VAL A 152 3.56 -9.21 9.11
C VAL A 152 4.61 -9.30 10.21
N ASP A 153 5.87 -8.91 9.94
CA ASP A 153 6.92 -8.86 10.98
C ASP A 153 6.50 -7.97 12.15
N LYS A 154 5.86 -6.79 11.89
CA LYS A 154 5.38 -5.90 12.97
C LYS A 154 4.32 -6.53 13.83
N VAL A 155 3.41 -7.28 13.25
CA VAL A 155 2.41 -8.05 14.00
C VAL A 155 3.10 -9.13 14.85
N CYS A 156 4.01 -9.90 14.25
CA CYS A 156 4.74 -10.95 14.96
C CYS A 156 5.57 -10.40 16.13
N GLU A 157 6.24 -9.24 15.95
CA GLU A 157 6.97 -8.55 17.02
C GLU A 157 6.08 -8.27 18.25
N GLN A 158 4.82 -7.88 18.05
CA GLN A 158 3.87 -7.63 19.14
C GLN A 158 3.32 -8.93 19.77
N LEU A 159 3.09 -9.95 18.95
CA LEU A 159 2.63 -11.25 19.47
C LEU A 159 3.66 -11.89 20.41
N LEU A 160 4.96 -11.74 20.13
CA LEU A 160 6.04 -12.22 21.00
C LEU A 160 6.01 -11.61 22.40
N LEU A 161 5.34 -10.47 22.60
CA LEU A 161 5.21 -9.78 23.88
C LEU A 161 3.92 -10.17 24.65
N GLN A 162 3.02 -10.94 24.05
CA GLN A 162 1.78 -11.40 24.67
C GLN A 162 2.00 -12.70 25.43
N ARG A 163 1.44 -12.83 26.65
CA ARG A 163 1.42 -14.11 27.41
C ARG A 163 0.41 -15.10 26.83
N ASN A 164 -0.78 -14.59 26.53
CA ASN A 164 -1.85 -15.33 25.91
C ASN A 164 -1.98 -14.82 24.47
N GLN A 165 -1.26 -15.45 23.56
CA GLN A 165 -1.21 -15.04 22.15
C GLN A 165 -2.54 -15.30 21.46
N MET A 166 -2.98 -14.35 20.64
CA MET A 166 -4.09 -14.57 19.71
C MET A 166 -3.69 -15.60 18.65
N SER A 167 -4.67 -16.42 18.21
CA SER A 167 -4.49 -17.20 16.97
C SER A 167 -4.46 -16.25 15.80
N VAL A 168 -3.50 -16.38 14.88
CA VAL A 168 -3.30 -15.44 13.77
C VAL A 168 -3.34 -16.18 12.43
N ARG A 169 -4.04 -15.54 11.48
CA ARG A 169 -3.95 -15.83 10.05
C ARG A 169 -3.51 -14.59 9.31
N THR A 170 -2.79 -14.76 8.19
CA THR A 170 -2.34 -13.65 7.35
C THR A 170 -2.69 -13.92 5.90
N VAL A 171 -3.25 -12.92 5.22
CA VAL A 171 -3.39 -12.93 3.77
C VAL A 171 -2.07 -12.45 3.20
N SER A 172 -1.28 -13.37 2.64
CA SER A 172 0.08 -13.01 2.18
C SER A 172 0.06 -12.22 0.87
N ARG A 173 -0.92 -12.49 0.00
CA ARG A 173 -1.07 -11.91 -1.34
C ARG A 173 -2.48 -12.17 -1.89
N PHE A 174 -2.94 -11.34 -2.78
CA PHE A 174 -4.21 -11.48 -3.52
C PHE A 174 -4.14 -10.77 -4.89
N TYR A 175 -2.95 -10.79 -5.51
CA TYR A 175 -2.62 -10.09 -6.75
C TYR A 175 -3.43 -10.59 -7.97
N ASP A 176 -3.97 -11.79 -7.91
CA ASP A 176 -4.76 -12.49 -8.91
C ASP A 176 -6.21 -12.77 -8.46
N ASP A 177 -6.62 -12.19 -7.33
CA ASP A 177 -7.99 -12.32 -6.83
C ASP A 177 -9.01 -11.74 -7.83
N THR A 178 -10.03 -12.53 -8.17
CA THR A 178 -11.01 -12.14 -9.18
C THR A 178 -11.84 -10.93 -8.78
N GLY A 179 -12.24 -10.82 -7.51
CA GLY A 179 -12.97 -9.66 -6.99
C GLY A 179 -12.14 -8.38 -7.06
N TYR A 180 -10.85 -8.46 -6.73
CA TYR A 180 -9.92 -7.35 -6.86
C TYR A 180 -9.74 -6.91 -8.32
N ILE A 181 -9.56 -7.86 -9.26
CA ILE A 181 -9.43 -7.56 -10.69
C ILE A 181 -10.72 -6.94 -11.23
N ASP A 182 -11.89 -7.48 -10.89
CA ASP A 182 -13.19 -6.95 -11.32
C ASP A 182 -13.49 -5.57 -10.73
N ALA A 183 -13.12 -5.33 -9.47
CA ALA A 183 -13.24 -4.00 -8.87
C ALA A 183 -12.43 -2.95 -9.61
N MET A 184 -11.16 -3.25 -9.99
CA MET A 184 -10.32 -2.35 -10.79
C MET A 184 -10.89 -2.13 -12.18
N LYS A 185 -11.31 -3.20 -12.87
CA LYS A 185 -11.96 -3.12 -14.19
C LYS A 185 -13.16 -2.19 -14.15
N ASN A 186 -14.11 -2.43 -13.24
CA ASN A 186 -15.33 -1.65 -13.12
C ASN A 186 -15.03 -0.17 -12.80
N HIS A 187 -14.04 0.07 -11.93
CA HIS A 187 -13.59 1.41 -11.58
C HIS A 187 -13.02 2.16 -12.80
N ILE A 188 -12.14 1.53 -13.57
CA ILE A 188 -11.53 2.09 -14.77
C ILE A 188 -12.60 2.36 -15.84
N LEU A 189 -13.54 1.42 -16.08
CA LEU A 189 -14.61 1.58 -17.06
C LEU A 189 -15.55 2.75 -16.69
N ARG A 190 -15.91 2.91 -15.41
CA ARG A 190 -16.68 4.07 -14.94
C ARG A 190 -15.92 5.38 -15.18
N TYR A 191 -14.66 5.41 -14.84
CA TYR A 191 -13.80 6.59 -15.05
C TYR A 191 -13.74 6.96 -16.55
N TRP A 192 -13.54 5.97 -17.41
CA TRP A 192 -13.51 6.21 -18.87
C TRP A 192 -14.86 6.68 -19.43
N ALA A 193 -15.97 6.18 -18.90
CA ALA A 193 -17.33 6.62 -19.32
C ALA A 193 -17.56 8.11 -18.99
N GLU A 194 -17.01 8.61 -17.89
CA GLU A 194 -17.17 10.00 -17.44
C GLU A 194 -16.15 10.96 -18.06
N HIS A 195 -14.89 10.51 -18.24
CA HIS A 195 -13.77 11.39 -18.54
C HIS A 195 -13.13 11.11 -19.92
N GLY A 196 -13.61 10.11 -20.61
CA GLY A 196 -13.04 9.61 -21.86
C GLY A 196 -11.83 8.72 -21.64
N ARG A 197 -11.43 8.00 -22.67
CA ARG A 197 -10.32 7.03 -22.65
C ARG A 197 -9.13 7.54 -23.46
N GLY A 198 -7.92 7.40 -22.91
CA GLY A 198 -6.67 7.65 -23.62
C GLY A 198 -6.30 6.55 -24.61
N LYS A 199 -5.30 6.83 -25.45
CA LYS A 199 -4.81 5.85 -26.41
C LYS A 199 -4.03 4.71 -25.76
N LYS A 200 -3.44 4.96 -24.59
CA LYS A 200 -2.69 3.97 -23.84
C LYS A 200 -2.98 4.06 -22.34
N LEU A 201 -3.13 2.91 -21.69
CA LEU A 201 -3.21 2.78 -20.24
C LEU A 201 -1.83 2.39 -19.71
N MET A 202 -1.27 3.19 -18.81
CA MET A 202 -0.08 2.83 -18.04
C MET A 202 -0.52 2.25 -16.70
N LEU A 203 -0.07 1.02 -16.41
CA LEU A 203 -0.24 0.34 -15.13
C LEU A 203 1.07 0.49 -14.35
N SER A 204 1.10 1.46 -13.42
CA SER A 204 2.29 1.82 -12.67
C SER A 204 2.27 1.18 -11.29
N PHE A 205 3.33 0.44 -10.95
CA PHE A 205 3.55 -0.19 -9.66
C PHE A 205 4.72 0.47 -8.94
N HIS A 206 4.84 0.31 -7.63
CA HIS A 206 6.02 0.78 -6.92
C HIS A 206 7.26 0.00 -7.39
N GLY A 207 8.36 0.69 -7.62
CA GLY A 207 9.63 0.04 -7.98
C GLY A 207 10.25 -0.71 -6.82
N VAL A 208 10.99 -1.76 -7.14
CA VAL A 208 11.88 -2.47 -6.20
C VAL A 208 13.27 -2.57 -6.78
N PRO A 209 14.34 -2.60 -5.95
CA PRO A 209 15.68 -2.85 -6.44
C PRO A 209 15.77 -4.18 -7.20
N GLN A 210 16.45 -4.21 -8.34
CA GLN A 210 16.65 -5.42 -9.14
C GLN A 210 17.24 -6.55 -8.29
N LYS A 211 18.14 -6.23 -7.35
CA LYS A 211 18.74 -7.18 -6.43
C LYS A 211 17.70 -7.96 -5.61
N HIS A 212 16.60 -7.34 -5.17
CA HIS A 212 15.56 -8.03 -4.41
C HIS A 212 14.89 -9.11 -5.28
N TYR A 213 14.56 -8.77 -6.51
CA TYR A 213 14.03 -9.71 -7.49
C TYR A 213 15.01 -10.84 -7.79
N ASP A 214 16.28 -10.53 -8.03
CA ASP A 214 17.33 -11.52 -8.28
C ASP A 214 17.54 -12.48 -7.08
N LEU A 215 17.18 -12.06 -5.86
CA LEU A 215 17.20 -12.86 -4.64
C LEU A 215 15.90 -13.62 -4.37
N GLY A 216 14.92 -13.52 -5.26
CA GLY A 216 13.68 -14.32 -5.20
C GLY A 216 12.44 -13.59 -4.65
N ASP A 217 12.46 -12.25 -4.56
CA ASP A 217 11.23 -11.50 -4.26
C ASP A 217 10.26 -11.57 -5.45
N PRO A 218 9.04 -12.12 -5.29
CA PRO A 218 8.12 -12.37 -6.40
C PRO A 218 7.42 -11.12 -6.93
N TYR A 219 7.56 -9.99 -6.25
CA TYR A 219 6.78 -8.79 -6.49
C TYR A 219 6.69 -8.35 -7.96
N PRO A 220 7.80 -8.27 -8.74
CA PRO A 220 7.71 -7.82 -10.11
C PRO A 220 6.90 -8.76 -11.03
N ASP A 221 6.92 -10.06 -10.74
CA ASP A 221 6.15 -11.03 -11.53
C ASP A 221 4.67 -10.99 -11.16
N GLU A 222 4.36 -10.84 -9.88
CA GLU A 222 2.98 -10.64 -9.42
C GLU A 222 2.38 -9.33 -9.97
N CYS A 223 3.16 -8.23 -10.04
CA CYS A 223 2.74 -6.99 -10.68
C CYS A 223 2.41 -7.18 -12.16
N ARG A 224 3.28 -7.86 -12.91
CA ARG A 224 3.05 -8.16 -14.32
C ARG A 224 1.85 -9.07 -14.53
N HIS A 225 1.64 -10.03 -13.63
CA HIS A 225 0.49 -10.92 -13.69
C HIS A 225 -0.83 -10.17 -13.44
N THR A 226 -0.89 -9.33 -12.38
CA THR A 226 -2.05 -8.44 -12.12
C THR A 226 -2.34 -7.57 -13.35
N ALA A 227 -1.31 -6.97 -13.93
CA ALA A 227 -1.46 -6.10 -15.09
C ALA A 227 -2.01 -6.86 -16.31
N LYS A 228 -1.56 -8.10 -16.52
CA LYS A 228 -2.08 -8.97 -17.58
C LYS A 228 -3.54 -9.31 -17.36
N LEU A 229 -3.93 -9.78 -16.18
CA LEU A 229 -5.32 -10.10 -15.85
C LEU A 229 -6.25 -8.89 -16.00
N LEU A 230 -5.80 -7.71 -15.55
CA LEU A 230 -6.57 -6.47 -15.69
C LEU A 230 -6.70 -6.04 -17.16
N ALA A 231 -5.64 -6.17 -17.96
CA ALA A 231 -5.67 -5.88 -19.39
C ALA A 231 -6.63 -6.83 -20.13
N GLU A 232 -6.59 -8.12 -19.82
CA GLU A 232 -7.53 -9.12 -20.35
C GLU A 232 -8.98 -8.79 -19.96
N ALA A 233 -9.23 -8.43 -18.70
CA ALA A 233 -10.56 -8.05 -18.22
C ALA A 233 -11.09 -6.77 -18.87
N LEU A 234 -10.21 -5.84 -19.25
CA LEU A 234 -10.53 -4.60 -19.97
C LEU A 234 -10.52 -4.77 -21.51
N GLU A 235 -10.31 -5.99 -22.02
CA GLU A 235 -10.19 -6.31 -23.45
C GLU A 235 -9.14 -5.44 -24.18
N LEU A 236 -8.01 -5.19 -23.52
CA LEU A 236 -6.91 -4.42 -24.09
C LEU A 236 -5.94 -5.30 -24.89
N THR A 237 -5.52 -4.80 -26.03
CA THR A 237 -4.40 -5.39 -26.80
C THR A 237 -3.05 -4.95 -26.19
N GLU A 238 -1.97 -5.67 -26.51
CA GLU A 238 -0.62 -5.40 -25.95
C GLU A 238 -0.11 -3.99 -26.24
N ASP A 239 -0.52 -3.40 -27.37
CA ASP A 239 -0.15 -2.03 -27.73
C ASP A 239 -0.96 -0.95 -26.99
N GLN A 240 -2.09 -1.31 -26.37
CA GLN A 240 -2.97 -0.39 -25.66
C GLN A 240 -2.61 -0.19 -24.18
N TYR A 241 -1.75 -1.00 -23.60
CA TYR A 241 -1.28 -0.80 -22.23
C TYR A 241 0.24 -0.92 -22.10
N VAL A 242 0.78 -0.51 -20.98
CA VAL A 242 2.17 -0.67 -20.61
C VAL A 242 2.31 -0.82 -19.09
N VAL A 243 3.14 -1.76 -18.67
CA VAL A 243 3.50 -1.95 -17.26
C VAL A 243 4.76 -1.15 -16.94
N SER A 244 4.80 -0.46 -15.80
CA SER A 244 5.95 0.32 -15.39
C SER A 244 6.13 0.32 -13.86
N PHE A 245 7.32 0.75 -13.42
CA PHE A 245 7.70 0.79 -12.00
C PHE A 245 8.16 2.20 -11.62
N GLN A 246 7.47 2.80 -10.65
CA GLN A 246 7.68 4.17 -10.17
C GLN A 246 8.59 4.23 -8.93
N SER A 247 8.84 5.43 -8.41
CA SER A 247 9.50 5.69 -7.12
C SER A 247 10.93 5.16 -7.04
N GLN A 248 11.65 5.19 -8.15
CA GLN A 248 13.04 4.78 -8.20
C GLN A 248 13.95 5.89 -7.67
N PHE A 249 14.90 5.55 -6.80
CA PHE A 249 15.82 6.51 -6.21
C PHE A 249 17.23 5.93 -5.98
N GLY A 250 18.20 6.85 -5.86
CA GLY A 250 19.60 6.47 -5.62
C GLY A 250 20.29 5.89 -6.86
N ARG A 251 21.37 5.11 -6.63
CA ARG A 251 22.23 4.58 -7.70
C ARG A 251 22.04 3.08 -7.92
N ALA A 252 21.18 2.43 -7.18
CA ALA A 252 20.89 1.01 -7.37
C ALA A 252 20.22 0.77 -8.72
N LYS A 253 20.41 -0.42 -9.28
CA LYS A 253 19.62 -0.86 -10.44
C LYS A 253 18.22 -1.25 -9.93
N TRP A 254 17.21 -0.74 -10.60
CA TRP A 254 15.79 -1.00 -10.29
C TRP A 254 15.14 -1.87 -11.36
N VAL A 255 14.04 -2.51 -11.01
CA VAL A 255 13.21 -3.23 -11.98
C VAL A 255 12.66 -2.24 -13.01
N THR A 256 12.62 -2.65 -14.27
CA THR A 256 12.25 -1.82 -15.42
C THR A 256 10.98 -2.32 -16.11
N PRO A 257 10.34 -1.46 -16.94
CA PRO A 257 10.68 -0.07 -17.27
C PRO A 257 10.31 0.93 -16.16
N SER A 258 11.07 2.03 -16.06
CA SER A 258 10.80 3.14 -15.14
C SER A 258 9.60 3.95 -15.63
N THR A 259 8.67 4.27 -14.72
CA THR A 259 7.49 5.11 -15.01
C THR A 259 7.93 6.51 -15.45
N GLN A 260 8.87 7.13 -14.73
CA GLN A 260 9.40 8.47 -15.07
C GLN A 260 10.04 8.52 -16.45
N ASP A 261 10.81 7.48 -16.80
CA ASP A 261 11.39 7.36 -18.13
C ASP A 261 10.32 7.29 -19.23
N LEU A 262 9.24 6.55 -18.98
CA LEU A 262 8.15 6.39 -19.94
C LEU A 262 7.37 7.69 -20.15
N PHE A 263 7.17 8.52 -19.13
CA PHE A 263 6.56 9.84 -19.30
C PHE A 263 7.33 10.70 -20.30
N GLY A 264 8.66 10.61 -20.32
CA GLY A 264 9.49 11.33 -21.28
C GLY A 264 9.61 10.68 -22.67
N LYS A 265 9.37 9.37 -22.79
CA LYS A 265 9.55 8.58 -24.01
C LYS A 265 8.27 8.43 -24.83
N LEU A 266 7.15 8.14 -24.18
CA LEU A 266 5.88 7.83 -24.85
C LEU A 266 5.38 8.95 -25.79
N PRO A 267 5.42 10.25 -25.42
CA PRO A 267 5.03 11.33 -26.35
C PRO A 267 5.87 11.37 -27.60
N LYS A 268 7.19 11.14 -27.49
CA LYS A 268 8.13 11.08 -28.62
C LYS A 268 7.90 9.88 -29.55
N GLN A 269 7.22 8.85 -29.05
CA GLN A 269 6.80 7.67 -29.80
C GLN A 269 5.38 7.80 -30.38
N GLY A 270 4.77 8.99 -30.26
CA GLY A 270 3.42 9.28 -30.80
C GLY A 270 2.27 8.96 -29.83
N VAL A 271 2.54 8.52 -28.61
CA VAL A 271 1.52 8.33 -27.57
C VAL A 271 1.28 9.67 -26.86
N THR A 272 0.34 10.45 -27.36
CA THR A 272 0.07 11.80 -26.85
C THR A 272 -1.13 11.85 -25.87
N GLU A 273 -1.84 10.75 -25.68
CA GLU A 273 -2.97 10.62 -24.76
C GLU A 273 -2.73 9.39 -23.87
N LEU A 274 -2.54 9.65 -22.58
CA LEU A 274 -2.15 8.65 -21.58
C LEU A 274 -3.12 8.65 -20.39
N ASP A 275 -3.62 7.47 -20.06
CA ASP A 275 -4.28 7.20 -18.79
C ASP A 275 -3.29 6.45 -17.89
N VAL A 276 -3.26 6.77 -16.60
CA VAL A 276 -2.39 6.11 -15.64
C VAL A 276 -3.21 5.61 -14.45
N PHE A 277 -3.05 4.35 -14.13
CA PHE A 277 -3.63 3.70 -12.96
C PHE A 277 -2.54 2.98 -12.17
N CYS A 278 -2.68 2.92 -10.85
CA CYS A 278 -1.70 2.33 -9.94
C CYS A 278 -2.27 1.08 -9.25
N PRO A 279 -2.28 -0.11 -9.88
CA PRO A 279 -2.96 -1.29 -9.34
C PRO A 279 -2.41 -1.74 -7.96
N GLY A 280 -1.11 -1.61 -7.72
CA GLY A 280 -0.50 -2.00 -6.44
C GLY A 280 -0.87 -1.13 -5.24
N PHE A 281 -1.67 -0.08 -5.43
CA PHE A 281 -2.09 0.86 -4.40
C PHE A 281 -3.61 0.80 -4.22
N LEU A 282 -4.07 0.31 -3.08
CA LEU A 282 -5.50 0.21 -2.75
C LEU A 282 -6.09 1.52 -2.22
N ALA A 283 -5.22 2.46 -1.84
CA ALA A 283 -5.56 3.79 -1.38
C ALA A 283 -4.61 4.81 -1.99
N ASP A 284 -5.14 5.97 -2.36
CA ASP A 284 -4.33 7.09 -2.80
C ASP A 284 -3.36 7.53 -1.71
N CYS A 285 -2.14 7.85 -2.12
CA CYS A 285 -1.03 8.18 -1.24
C CYS A 285 -0.07 9.17 -1.89
N LEU A 286 1.07 9.40 -1.26
CA LEU A 286 2.08 10.32 -1.80
C LEU A 286 2.57 9.87 -3.19
N GLU A 287 2.80 8.59 -3.34
CA GLU A 287 3.34 7.95 -4.55
C GLU A 287 2.35 8.01 -5.72
N THR A 288 1.04 8.06 -5.46
CA THR A 288 0.03 8.12 -6.51
C THR A 288 -0.40 9.55 -6.83
N MET A 289 -0.63 10.38 -5.81
CA MET A 289 -1.13 11.73 -6.00
C MET A 289 -0.03 12.72 -6.37
N GLU A 290 1.09 12.74 -5.64
CA GLU A 290 2.17 13.71 -5.93
C GLU A 290 3.05 13.22 -7.09
N GLU A 291 3.53 11.99 -7.04
CA GLU A 291 4.48 11.49 -8.03
C GLU A 291 3.80 11.23 -9.40
N ILE A 292 2.62 10.58 -9.42
CA ILE A 292 1.94 10.22 -10.66
C ILE A 292 0.96 11.30 -11.11
N ALA A 293 0.01 11.71 -10.27
CA ALA A 293 -1.04 12.61 -10.72
C ALA A 293 -0.54 14.05 -10.94
N LEU A 294 0.46 14.54 -10.17
CA LEU A 294 1.00 15.88 -10.32
C LEU A 294 2.29 15.88 -11.17
N MET A 295 3.38 15.31 -10.66
CA MET A 295 4.69 15.34 -11.34
C MET A 295 4.67 14.58 -12.67
N GLY A 296 4.05 13.40 -12.72
CA GLY A 296 3.96 12.59 -13.93
C GLY A 296 3.23 13.31 -15.05
N ARG A 297 2.15 14.02 -14.71
CA ARG A 297 1.42 14.87 -15.66
C ARG A 297 2.28 15.99 -16.23
N GLU A 298 3.03 16.69 -15.37
CA GLU A 298 3.94 17.76 -15.82
C GLU A 298 5.00 17.20 -16.78
N GLN A 299 5.69 16.12 -16.41
CA GLN A 299 6.71 15.48 -17.24
C GLN A 299 6.16 15.00 -18.58
N PHE A 300 4.95 14.45 -18.61
CA PHE A 300 4.31 13.97 -19.82
C PHE A 300 3.98 15.13 -20.77
N TYR A 301 3.45 16.24 -20.26
CA TYR A 301 3.16 17.43 -21.06
C TYR A 301 4.45 18.11 -21.57
N GLU A 302 5.48 18.24 -20.74
CA GLU A 302 6.79 18.78 -21.15
C GLU A 302 7.44 17.96 -22.28
N ALA A 303 7.18 16.64 -22.29
CA ALA A 303 7.66 15.76 -23.34
C ALA A 303 6.86 15.80 -24.65
N GLY A 304 5.75 16.58 -24.70
CA GLY A 304 4.89 16.75 -25.88
C GLY A 304 3.57 15.96 -25.82
N GLY A 305 3.21 15.44 -24.66
CA GLY A 305 1.90 14.85 -24.41
C GLY A 305 0.77 15.89 -24.53
N LYS A 306 -0.44 15.46 -24.86
CA LYS A 306 -1.61 16.34 -25.09
C LYS A 306 -2.73 16.12 -24.10
N SER A 307 -2.88 14.90 -23.59
CA SER A 307 -3.92 14.52 -22.62
C SER A 307 -3.36 13.51 -21.64
N TYR A 308 -3.47 13.83 -20.37
CA TYR A 308 -3.04 12.98 -19.27
C TYR A 308 -4.17 12.84 -18.25
N ARG A 309 -4.56 11.61 -17.92
CA ARG A 309 -5.57 11.31 -16.92
C ARG A 309 -4.97 10.36 -15.89
N TYR A 310 -4.98 10.78 -14.65
CA TYR A 310 -4.72 9.90 -13.51
C TYR A 310 -6.06 9.31 -13.06
N ILE A 311 -6.16 8.00 -13.07
CA ILE A 311 -7.31 7.27 -12.53
C ILE A 311 -7.03 7.04 -11.04
N PRO A 312 -7.84 7.56 -10.11
CA PRO A 312 -7.64 7.36 -8.67
C PRO A 312 -7.55 5.88 -8.30
N CYS A 313 -6.89 5.57 -7.19
CA CYS A 313 -6.89 4.22 -6.64
C CYS A 313 -8.31 3.76 -6.26
N LEU A 314 -8.47 2.51 -5.89
CA LEU A 314 -9.79 1.96 -5.51
C LEU A 314 -10.39 2.68 -4.29
N ASN A 315 -9.55 3.15 -3.37
CA ASN A 315 -9.97 3.88 -2.18
C ASN A 315 -11.10 3.13 -1.42
N ASP A 316 -12.18 3.81 -1.08
CA ASP A 316 -13.38 3.23 -0.43
C ASP A 316 -14.48 2.85 -1.44
N ASN A 317 -14.11 2.51 -2.69
CA ASN A 317 -15.02 2.11 -3.75
C ASN A 317 -15.85 0.88 -3.32
N PRO A 318 -17.19 0.89 -3.49
CA PRO A 318 -18.04 -0.21 -3.07
C PRO A 318 -17.70 -1.58 -3.66
N ASP A 319 -17.30 -1.65 -4.95
CA ASP A 319 -16.91 -2.92 -5.58
C ASP A 319 -15.65 -3.51 -4.92
N TRP A 320 -14.71 -2.64 -4.51
CA TRP A 320 -13.52 -3.06 -3.76
C TRP A 320 -13.89 -3.52 -2.35
N ILE A 321 -14.80 -2.82 -1.68
CA ILE A 321 -15.24 -3.25 -0.34
C ILE A 321 -15.94 -4.62 -0.40
N ASP A 322 -16.75 -4.88 -1.44
CA ASP A 322 -17.37 -6.19 -1.64
C ASP A 322 -16.32 -7.29 -1.89
N ALA A 323 -15.29 -7.00 -2.69
CA ALA A 323 -14.15 -7.90 -2.89
C ALA A 323 -13.36 -8.14 -1.60
N LEU A 324 -13.16 -7.10 -0.79
CA LEU A 324 -12.46 -7.19 0.50
C LEU A 324 -13.24 -8.04 1.52
N VAL A 325 -14.59 -7.97 1.50
CA VAL A 325 -15.46 -8.85 2.30
C VAL A 325 -15.25 -10.30 1.88
N ALA A 326 -15.32 -10.60 0.59
CA ALA A 326 -15.13 -11.96 0.07
C ALA A 326 -13.73 -12.50 0.42
N LEU A 327 -12.69 -11.70 0.25
CA LEU A 327 -11.31 -12.05 0.62
C LEU A 327 -11.19 -12.34 2.13
N ALA A 328 -11.85 -11.54 2.98
CA ALA A 328 -11.86 -11.76 4.42
C ALA A 328 -12.60 -13.06 4.78
N GLU A 329 -13.78 -13.30 4.19
CA GLU A 329 -14.59 -14.51 4.44
C GLU A 329 -13.85 -15.78 4.08
N GLU A 330 -13.19 -15.83 2.92
CA GLU A 330 -12.38 -16.95 2.48
C GLU A 330 -11.26 -17.27 3.49
N ASN A 331 -10.55 -16.24 3.96
CA ASN A 331 -9.40 -16.41 4.85
C ASN A 331 -9.79 -16.60 6.33
N LEU A 332 -11.00 -16.23 6.72
CA LEU A 332 -11.53 -16.54 8.06
C LEU A 332 -11.75 -18.06 8.25
N GLY A 333 -12.17 -18.78 7.20
CA GLY A 333 -12.18 -20.25 7.15
C GLY A 333 -12.67 -20.93 8.44
N GLY A 334 -13.92 -20.69 8.86
CA GLY A 334 -14.51 -21.28 10.08
C GLY A 334 -14.16 -20.55 11.39
N TRP A 335 -13.58 -19.36 11.34
CA TRP A 335 -13.42 -18.46 12.50
C TRP A 335 -14.61 -17.52 12.71
N ARG A 336 -15.56 -17.58 11.82
CA ARG A 336 -16.83 -16.86 11.90
C ARG A 336 -17.95 -17.75 12.43
#